data_ce0c911f55b9c335306e8b068734dbd6
#
_entry.id   ce0c911f55b9c335306e8b068734dbd6
#
_cell.length_a   1.000
_cell.length_b   1.000
_cell.length_c   1.000
_cell.angle_alpha   90.00
_cell.angle_beta   90.00
_cell.angle_gamma   90.00
#
_symmetry.space_group_name_H-M   'P 1'
#
loop_
_entity.id
_entity.type
_entity.pdbx_description
1 polymer ?
#
loop_
_entity_poly.entity_id
_entity_poly.type
_entity_poly.pdbx_seq_one_letter_code
_entity_poly.pdbx_strand_id
1 'polypeptide(L)'
;MVSGLRVLKLPLTPFHALSVLWLNFKREKYFDPISIIISSVILDLEPFLILVFNLPYLVHGFWHSYFACFVVSLLLTPFLHSFEARCKGVVVGICQFFRLKFHGFPYSFKFIFLNCLFGTSFHVFLDSFTHGNFPYVLFPFYVFSGHSNPFWLGMNVAITIELIVIGLSLLSLGLWLKGVASAEG
;
A
#
# COMPACT_ATOMS: atom_id res chain seq x y z
N MET A 1 4.92 -32.20 20.59
CA MET A 1 4.03 -32.12 19.41
C MET A 1 2.93 -31.15 19.77
N VAL A 2 3.11 -29.88 19.43
CA VAL A 2 2.05 -28.87 19.52
C VAL A 2 1.79 -28.47 18.09
N SER A 3 0.67 -28.95 17.56
CA SER A 3 0.16 -28.57 16.24
C SER A 3 -0.16 -27.09 16.30
N GLY A 4 0.80 -26.28 15.82
CA GLY A 4 0.62 -24.85 15.71
C GLY A 4 -0.58 -24.56 14.82
N LEU A 5 -1.63 -23.98 15.39
CA LEU A 5 -2.59 -23.22 14.63
C LEU A 5 -1.78 -22.25 13.79
N ARG A 6 -1.67 -22.51 12.49
CA ARG A 6 -1.30 -21.50 11.52
C ARG A 6 -2.45 -20.49 11.56
N VAL A 7 -2.33 -19.49 12.41
CA VAL A 7 -3.17 -18.31 12.29
C VAL A 7 -2.93 -17.82 10.88
N LEU A 8 -3.92 -17.97 10.03
CA LEU A 8 -3.96 -17.35 8.73
C LEU A 8 -3.88 -15.83 9.00
N LYS A 9 -2.66 -15.31 9.03
CA LYS A 9 -2.45 -13.87 8.94
C LYS A 9 -2.76 -13.53 7.48
N LEU A 10 -4.04 -13.33 7.20
CA LEU A 10 -4.45 -12.77 5.92
C LEU A 10 -3.80 -11.39 5.83
N PRO A 11 -2.99 -11.14 4.81
CA PRO A 11 -2.53 -9.79 4.55
C PRO A 11 -3.78 -8.92 4.38
N LEU A 12 -3.88 -7.86 5.19
CA LEU A 12 -4.99 -6.89 5.10
C LEU A 12 -4.79 -5.95 3.90
N THR A 13 -4.25 -6.48 2.80
CA THR A 13 -3.88 -5.77 1.58
C THR A 13 -4.91 -4.75 1.08
N PRO A 14 -6.22 -5.08 0.99
CA PRO A 14 -7.21 -4.10 0.56
C PRO A 14 -7.32 -2.90 1.49
N PHE A 15 -7.06 -3.11 2.79
CA PHE A 15 -7.14 -2.03 3.78
C PHE A 15 -5.96 -1.06 3.69
N HIS A 16 -4.78 -1.50 3.26
CA HIS A 16 -3.65 -0.59 3.00
C HIS A 16 -4.01 0.44 1.92
N ALA A 17 -4.55 -0.01 0.78
CA ALA A 17 -5.00 0.90 -0.26
C ALA A 17 -6.13 1.84 0.21
N LEU A 18 -7.14 1.28 0.88
CA LEU A 18 -8.28 2.07 1.37
C LEU A 18 -7.86 3.05 2.46
N SER A 19 -6.90 2.68 3.33
CA SER A 19 -6.45 3.55 4.43
C SER A 19 -5.75 4.83 3.97
N VAL A 20 -5.29 4.91 2.72
CA VAL A 20 -4.67 6.13 2.15
C VAL A 20 -5.61 6.94 1.25
N LEU A 21 -6.72 6.36 0.78
CA LEU A 21 -7.62 7.03 -0.17
C LEU A 21 -8.29 8.29 0.38
N TRP A 22 -8.49 8.39 1.70
CA TRP A 22 -9.04 9.61 2.30
C TRP A 22 -8.18 10.85 2.02
N LEU A 23 -6.87 10.66 1.81
CA LEU A 23 -5.95 11.74 1.40
C LEU A 23 -6.34 12.29 0.03
N ASN A 24 -6.67 11.41 -0.92
CA ASN A 24 -7.15 11.85 -2.24
C ASN A 24 -8.45 12.67 -2.12
N PHE A 25 -9.40 12.25 -1.30
CA PHE A 25 -10.65 12.99 -1.12
C PHE A 25 -10.49 14.36 -0.44
N LYS A 26 -9.45 14.52 0.38
CA LYS A 26 -9.18 15.77 1.12
C LYS A 26 -8.13 16.68 0.45
N ARG A 27 -7.20 16.10 -0.28
CA ARG A 27 -6.02 16.76 -0.83
C ARG A 27 -5.73 16.33 -2.27
N GLU A 28 -6.74 16.29 -3.13
CA GLU A 28 -6.72 15.78 -4.50
C GLU A 28 -5.53 16.30 -5.35
N LYS A 29 -5.14 17.57 -5.14
CA LYS A 29 -4.05 18.19 -5.90
C LYS A 29 -2.66 17.62 -5.57
N TYR A 30 -2.51 16.85 -4.49
CA TYR A 30 -1.24 16.26 -4.07
C TYR A 30 -1.18 14.75 -4.29
N PHE A 31 -2.30 14.10 -4.58
CA PHE A 31 -2.39 12.66 -4.61
C PHE A 31 -3.02 12.16 -5.91
N ASP A 32 -2.25 11.34 -6.62
CA ASP A 32 -2.77 10.54 -7.72
C ASP A 32 -3.38 9.25 -7.18
N PRO A 33 -4.71 9.04 -7.34
CA PRO A 33 -5.37 7.88 -6.77
C PRO A 33 -4.87 6.55 -7.36
N ILE A 34 -4.53 6.52 -8.63
CA ILE A 34 -4.08 5.30 -9.32
C ILE A 34 -2.70 4.88 -8.80
N SER A 35 -1.75 5.82 -8.79
CA SER A 35 -0.40 5.55 -8.30
C SER A 35 -0.38 5.13 -6.83
N ILE A 36 -1.18 5.79 -5.98
CA ILE A 36 -1.26 5.46 -4.55
C ILE A 36 -1.87 4.07 -4.32
N ILE A 37 -2.98 3.75 -5.00
CA ILE A 37 -3.64 2.44 -4.84
C ILE A 37 -2.69 1.33 -5.28
N ILE A 38 -2.12 1.44 -6.47
CA ILE A 38 -1.25 0.39 -7.01
C ILE A 38 0.01 0.24 -6.16
N SER A 39 0.66 1.35 -5.79
CA SER A 39 1.91 1.31 -5.02
C SER A 39 1.71 0.83 -3.58
N SER A 40 0.56 1.08 -2.96
CA SER A 40 0.27 0.62 -1.61
C SER A 40 -0.03 -0.89 -1.50
N VAL A 41 -0.23 -1.58 -2.62
CA VAL A 41 -0.52 -3.03 -2.63
C VAL A 41 0.50 -3.86 -3.43
N ILE A 42 1.35 -3.23 -4.24
CA ILE A 42 2.24 -3.95 -5.14
C ILE A 42 3.26 -4.82 -4.38
N LEU A 43 3.67 -4.42 -3.18
CA LEU A 43 4.62 -5.16 -2.37
C LEU A 43 4.03 -6.47 -1.84
N ASP A 44 2.72 -6.52 -1.62
CA ASP A 44 2.01 -7.74 -1.21
C ASP A 44 2.02 -8.84 -2.27
N LEU A 45 2.49 -8.53 -3.47
CA LEU A 45 2.72 -9.56 -4.48
C LEU A 45 3.78 -10.58 -4.00
N GLU A 46 4.80 -10.15 -3.24
CA GLU A 46 5.79 -11.05 -2.64
C GLU A 46 5.15 -12.07 -1.68
N PRO A 47 4.50 -11.66 -0.58
CA PRO A 47 3.84 -12.60 0.32
C PRO A 47 2.76 -13.44 -0.37
N PHE A 48 2.01 -12.85 -1.31
CA PHE A 48 1.02 -13.59 -2.07
C PHE A 48 1.65 -14.74 -2.89
N LEU A 49 2.72 -14.46 -3.65
CA LEU A 49 3.41 -15.50 -4.43
C LEU A 49 4.06 -16.55 -3.53
N ILE A 50 4.67 -16.16 -2.41
CA ILE A 50 5.27 -17.08 -1.45
C ILE A 50 4.22 -18.03 -0.89
N LEU A 51 3.05 -17.52 -0.50
CA LEU A 51 1.96 -18.31 0.07
C LEU A 51 1.30 -19.23 -0.96
N VAL A 52 1.00 -18.70 -2.16
CA VAL A 52 0.32 -19.48 -3.22
C VAL A 52 1.20 -20.61 -3.74
N PHE A 53 2.50 -20.35 -3.93
CA PHE A 53 3.43 -21.36 -4.47
C PHE A 53 4.18 -22.12 -3.36
N ASN A 54 3.86 -21.87 -2.07
CA ASN A 54 4.50 -22.49 -0.91
C ASN A 54 6.04 -22.41 -0.98
N LEU A 55 6.56 -21.24 -1.33
CA LEU A 55 8.00 -21.04 -1.50
C LEU A 55 8.72 -21.02 -0.15
N PRO A 56 9.98 -21.51 -0.06
CA PRO A 56 10.75 -21.57 1.18
C PRO A 56 11.42 -20.22 1.52
N TYR A 57 10.69 -19.13 1.37
CA TYR A 57 11.17 -17.76 1.62
C TYR A 57 10.39 -17.09 2.75
N LEU A 58 10.94 -16.00 3.24
CA LEU A 58 10.25 -15.16 4.22
C LEU A 58 9.07 -14.45 3.55
N VAL A 59 7.94 -14.45 4.22
CA VAL A 59 6.70 -13.79 3.73
C VAL A 59 6.93 -12.28 3.54
N HIS A 60 7.70 -11.64 4.45
CA HIS A 60 8.16 -10.26 4.30
C HIS A 60 9.67 -10.26 4.12
N GLY A 61 10.08 -10.45 2.87
CA GLY A 61 11.49 -10.52 2.49
C GLY A 61 12.07 -9.16 2.12
N PHE A 62 13.01 -9.19 1.17
CA PHE A 62 13.74 -8.02 0.69
C PHE A 62 12.83 -6.92 0.12
N TRP A 63 11.74 -7.29 -0.58
CA TRP A 63 10.83 -6.32 -1.22
C TRP A 63 10.06 -5.46 -0.22
N HIS A 64 9.97 -5.89 1.04
CA HIS A 64 9.40 -5.10 2.13
C HIS A 64 10.46 -4.27 2.88
N SER A 65 11.42 -3.68 2.18
CA SER A 65 12.39 -2.75 2.73
C SER A 65 12.18 -1.33 2.17
N TYR A 66 12.62 -0.30 2.90
CA TYR A 66 12.56 1.07 2.38
C TYR A 66 13.42 1.27 1.12
N PHE A 67 14.50 0.52 0.99
CA PHE A 67 15.29 0.50 -0.25
C PHE A 67 14.48 -0.07 -1.41
N ALA A 68 13.79 -1.19 -1.20
CA ALA A 68 12.93 -1.77 -2.22
C ALA A 68 11.75 -0.83 -2.56
N CYS A 69 11.20 -0.10 -1.59
CA CYS A 69 10.19 0.94 -1.87
C CYS A 69 10.70 1.96 -2.90
N PHE A 70 11.93 2.42 -2.74
CA PHE A 70 12.54 3.33 -3.73
C PHE A 70 12.71 2.67 -5.09
N VAL A 71 13.26 1.46 -5.15
CA VAL A 71 13.50 0.71 -6.40
C VAL A 71 12.17 0.40 -7.11
N VAL A 72 11.20 -0.13 -6.38
CA VAL A 72 9.86 -0.46 -6.92
C VAL A 72 9.18 0.81 -7.44
N SER A 73 9.24 1.91 -6.70
CA SER A 73 8.67 3.18 -7.15
C SER A 73 9.34 3.70 -8.41
N LEU A 74 10.67 3.56 -8.51
CA LEU A 74 11.43 3.96 -9.70
C LEU A 74 11.04 3.11 -10.93
N LEU A 75 10.81 1.82 -10.76
CA LEU A 75 10.39 0.90 -11.83
C LEU A 75 8.91 1.08 -12.20
N LEU A 76 8.05 1.30 -11.21
CA LEU A 76 6.61 1.44 -11.41
C LEU A 76 6.24 2.76 -12.09
N THR A 77 6.96 3.83 -11.78
CA THR A 77 6.66 5.17 -12.30
C THR A 77 6.63 5.27 -13.84
N PRO A 78 7.64 4.80 -14.61
CA PRO A 78 7.59 4.89 -16.07
C PRO A 78 6.45 4.05 -16.66
N PHE A 79 6.11 2.93 -16.01
CA PHE A 79 4.97 2.11 -16.41
C PHE A 79 3.65 2.87 -16.21
N LEU A 80 3.40 3.41 -15.01
CA LEU A 80 2.19 4.16 -14.71
C LEU A 80 2.08 5.44 -15.54
N HIS A 81 3.17 6.21 -15.65
CA HIS A 81 3.18 7.41 -16.47
C HIS A 81 2.82 7.12 -17.94
N SER A 82 3.39 6.04 -18.51
CA SER A 82 3.09 5.62 -19.86
C SER A 82 1.65 5.10 -20.01
N PHE A 83 1.19 4.34 -19.01
CA PHE A 83 -0.18 3.80 -18.96
C PHE A 83 -1.20 4.93 -18.90
N GLU A 84 -1.04 5.86 -17.98
CA GLU A 84 -1.92 7.00 -17.82
C GLU A 84 -1.97 7.88 -19.09
N ALA A 85 -0.81 8.15 -19.69
CA ALA A 85 -0.73 8.96 -20.90
C ALA A 85 -1.43 8.28 -22.09
N ARG A 86 -1.22 6.98 -22.30
CA ARG A 86 -1.78 6.23 -23.43
C ARG A 86 -3.24 5.83 -23.22
N CYS A 87 -3.60 5.50 -21.99
CA CYS A 87 -4.92 5.01 -21.62
C CYS A 87 -5.77 6.07 -20.89
N LYS A 88 -5.53 7.36 -21.17
CA LYS A 88 -6.19 8.48 -20.49
C LYS A 88 -7.70 8.30 -20.35
N GLY A 89 -8.40 7.91 -21.42
CA GLY A 89 -9.84 7.70 -21.39
C GLY A 89 -10.26 6.59 -20.41
N VAL A 90 -9.50 5.48 -20.35
CA VAL A 90 -9.77 4.38 -19.44
C VAL A 90 -9.51 4.82 -17.98
N VAL A 91 -8.38 5.47 -17.73
CA VAL A 91 -8.01 5.96 -16.37
C VAL A 91 -9.05 6.95 -15.86
N VAL A 92 -9.43 7.92 -16.69
CA VAL A 92 -10.50 8.89 -16.36
C VAL A 92 -11.82 8.16 -16.11
N GLY A 93 -12.19 7.19 -16.94
CA GLY A 93 -13.39 6.38 -16.76
C GLY A 93 -13.40 5.60 -15.46
N ILE A 94 -12.26 4.98 -15.08
CA ILE A 94 -12.10 4.29 -13.80
C ILE A 94 -12.25 5.29 -12.64
N CYS A 95 -11.54 6.41 -12.68
CA CYS A 95 -11.63 7.44 -11.65
C CYS A 95 -13.05 7.96 -11.49
N GLN A 96 -13.75 8.22 -12.61
CA GLN A 96 -15.16 8.67 -12.58
C GLN A 96 -16.09 7.59 -12.03
N PHE A 97 -15.94 6.35 -12.46
CA PHE A 97 -16.74 5.22 -11.97
C PHE A 97 -16.61 5.04 -10.44
N PHE A 98 -15.37 5.08 -9.94
CA PHE A 98 -15.11 5.01 -8.51
C PHE A 98 -15.20 6.38 -7.82
N ARG A 99 -15.58 7.44 -8.53
CA ARG A 99 -15.67 8.81 -8.01
C ARG A 99 -14.39 9.26 -7.30
N LEU A 100 -13.25 8.80 -7.78
CA LEU A 100 -11.94 9.24 -7.31
C LEU A 100 -11.65 10.63 -7.87
N LYS A 101 -11.10 11.48 -7.03
CA LYS A 101 -10.72 12.84 -7.43
C LYS A 101 -9.37 12.84 -8.10
N PHE A 102 -9.25 13.56 -9.19
CA PHE A 102 -8.00 13.78 -9.91
C PHE A 102 -7.88 15.25 -10.34
N HIS A 103 -6.65 15.76 -10.32
CA HIS A 103 -6.37 17.16 -10.64
C HIS A 103 -5.12 17.26 -11.51
N GLY A 104 -5.22 18.00 -12.65
CA GLY A 104 -4.06 18.24 -13.53
C GLY A 104 -3.60 17.05 -14.36
N PHE A 105 -4.50 16.10 -14.65
CA PHE A 105 -4.21 14.91 -15.46
C PHE A 105 -3.89 15.25 -16.94
N PRO A 106 -2.90 14.66 -17.61
CA PRO A 106 -2.00 13.62 -17.11
C PRO A 106 -0.93 14.17 -16.14
N TYR A 107 -0.56 13.35 -15.17
CA TYR A 107 0.39 13.75 -14.15
C TYR A 107 1.85 13.73 -14.66
N SER A 108 2.70 14.57 -14.06
CA SER A 108 4.12 14.55 -14.37
C SER A 108 4.81 13.31 -13.78
N PHE A 109 5.90 12.87 -14.43
CA PHE A 109 6.72 11.74 -13.93
C PHE A 109 7.11 11.90 -12.47
N LYS A 110 7.58 13.09 -12.07
CA LYS A 110 7.96 13.38 -10.67
C LYS A 110 6.77 13.22 -9.72
N PHE A 111 5.59 13.65 -10.13
CA PHE A 111 4.38 13.54 -9.30
C PHE A 111 3.98 12.09 -9.09
N ILE A 112 3.96 11.28 -10.13
CA ILE A 112 3.69 9.85 -10.06
C ILE A 112 4.74 9.14 -9.19
N PHE A 113 6.03 9.45 -9.39
CA PHE A 113 7.11 8.87 -8.58
C PHE A 113 6.93 9.14 -7.08
N LEU A 114 6.64 10.39 -6.70
CA LEU A 114 6.43 10.74 -5.29
C LEU A 114 5.20 10.04 -4.70
N ASN A 115 4.14 9.87 -5.49
CA ASN A 115 2.95 9.12 -5.06
C ASN A 115 3.25 7.62 -4.90
N CYS A 116 4.00 7.01 -5.83
CA CYS A 116 4.45 5.63 -5.71
C CYS A 116 5.34 5.43 -4.48
N LEU A 117 6.31 6.32 -4.27
CA LEU A 117 7.22 6.26 -3.14
C LEU A 117 6.47 6.42 -1.81
N PHE A 118 5.47 7.30 -1.76
CA PHE A 118 4.62 7.45 -0.59
C PHE A 118 3.81 6.18 -0.33
N GLY A 119 3.14 5.62 -1.35
CA GLY A 119 2.30 4.42 -1.19
C GLY A 119 3.09 3.20 -0.74
N THR A 120 4.24 2.90 -1.38
CA THR A 120 5.12 1.80 -0.99
C THR A 120 5.71 1.98 0.41
N SER A 121 6.20 3.20 0.73
CA SER A 121 6.80 3.49 2.05
C SER A 121 5.75 3.45 3.16
N PHE A 122 4.53 3.91 2.90
CA PHE A 122 3.44 3.85 3.87
C PHE A 122 3.03 2.40 4.15
N HIS A 123 2.99 1.55 3.12
CA HIS A 123 2.76 0.11 3.28
C HIS A 123 3.83 -0.52 4.20
N VAL A 124 5.12 -0.37 3.87
CA VAL A 124 6.22 -0.91 4.71
C VAL A 124 6.21 -0.33 6.13
N PHE A 125 5.84 0.94 6.27
CA PHE A 125 5.69 1.58 7.58
C PHE A 125 4.62 0.87 8.43
N LEU A 126 3.44 0.61 7.89
CA LEU A 126 2.38 -0.11 8.62
C LEU A 126 2.81 -1.53 8.97
N ASP A 127 3.39 -2.25 8.01
CA ASP A 127 3.84 -3.63 8.18
C ASP A 127 4.95 -3.75 9.21
N SER A 128 5.80 -2.74 9.34
CA SER A 128 6.86 -2.73 10.34
C SER A 128 6.35 -2.79 11.78
N PHE A 129 5.12 -2.39 12.05
CA PHE A 129 4.49 -2.47 13.37
C PHE A 129 3.58 -3.69 13.53
N THR A 130 3.11 -4.27 12.44
CA THR A 130 2.12 -5.37 12.47
C THR A 130 2.76 -6.75 12.34
N HIS A 131 4.00 -6.83 11.84
CA HIS A 131 4.68 -8.09 11.58
C HIS A 131 5.96 -8.25 12.41
N GLY A 132 6.01 -9.29 13.25
CA GLY A 132 7.18 -9.57 14.11
C GLY A 132 8.41 -10.11 13.36
N ASN A 133 8.21 -10.70 12.17
CA ASN A 133 9.27 -11.25 11.33
C ASN A 133 9.51 -10.35 10.12
N PHE A 134 10.39 -9.35 10.26
CA PHE A 134 10.60 -8.30 9.26
C PHE A 134 12.06 -7.81 9.24
N PRO A 135 13.02 -8.70 8.88
CA PRO A 135 14.45 -8.43 9.07
C PRO A 135 15.04 -7.40 8.11
N TYR A 136 14.43 -7.18 6.94
CA TYR A 136 14.99 -6.34 5.88
C TYR A 136 14.49 -4.91 5.86
N VAL A 137 13.66 -4.49 6.81
CA VAL A 137 13.02 -3.17 6.78
C VAL A 137 14.00 -2.01 6.58
N LEU A 138 15.20 -2.07 7.18
CA LEU A 138 16.25 -1.05 7.05
C LEU A 138 17.35 -1.40 6.03
N PHE A 139 17.17 -2.44 5.22
CA PHE A 139 18.13 -2.76 4.16
C PHE A 139 18.34 -1.55 3.22
N PRO A 140 19.55 -1.26 2.72
CA PRO A 140 20.81 -2.01 2.86
C PRO A 140 21.63 -1.67 4.12
N PHE A 141 21.18 -0.71 4.94
CA PHE A 141 21.96 -0.21 6.07
C PHE A 141 22.08 -1.23 7.20
N TYR A 142 21.02 -2.01 7.39
CA TYR A 142 21.00 -3.03 8.42
C TYR A 142 20.04 -4.17 8.07
N VAL A 143 20.44 -5.40 8.44
CA VAL A 143 19.60 -6.60 8.39
C VAL A 143 19.57 -7.20 9.78
N PHE A 144 18.36 -7.37 10.34
CA PHE A 144 18.19 -7.85 11.70
C PHE A 144 18.38 -9.37 11.77
N SER A 145 19.23 -9.83 12.68
CA SER A 145 19.50 -11.25 12.89
C SER A 145 18.29 -11.96 13.50
N GLY A 146 18.17 -13.28 13.23
CA GLY A 146 17.11 -14.10 13.81
C GLY A 146 15.69 -13.77 13.32
N HIS A 147 15.57 -13.13 12.14
CA HIS A 147 14.28 -12.75 11.56
C HIS A 147 13.46 -11.78 12.43
N SER A 148 14.12 -11.10 13.37
CA SER A 148 13.46 -10.14 14.26
C SER A 148 13.12 -8.84 13.56
N ASN A 149 12.12 -8.16 14.09
CA ASN A 149 11.73 -6.83 13.67
C ASN A 149 11.92 -5.85 14.85
N PRO A 150 12.78 -4.84 14.73
CA PRO A 150 13.05 -3.90 15.83
C PRO A 150 11.87 -2.99 16.15
N PHE A 151 10.95 -2.79 15.20
CA PHE A 151 9.76 -1.96 15.36
C PHE A 151 8.57 -2.76 15.92
N TRP A 152 8.73 -4.08 16.09
CA TRP A 152 7.70 -4.92 16.66
C TRP A 152 7.56 -4.64 18.17
N LEU A 153 6.48 -3.97 18.53
CA LEU A 153 6.17 -3.60 19.93
C LEU A 153 5.19 -4.58 20.59
N GLY A 154 4.96 -5.72 19.96
CA GLY A 154 4.10 -6.78 20.48
C GLY A 154 2.70 -6.81 19.87
N MET A 155 1.96 -7.87 20.18
CA MET A 155 0.66 -8.17 19.59
C MET A 155 -0.39 -7.08 19.84
N ASN A 156 -0.40 -6.47 21.02
CA ASN A 156 -1.39 -5.44 21.36
C ASN A 156 -1.21 -4.18 20.49
N VAL A 157 0.04 -3.79 20.21
CA VAL A 157 0.34 -2.65 19.34
C VAL A 157 -0.03 -2.97 17.90
N ALA A 158 0.29 -4.18 17.42
CA ALA A 158 -0.10 -4.63 16.09
C ALA A 158 -1.62 -4.57 15.89
N ILE A 159 -2.40 -5.12 16.82
CA ILE A 159 -3.86 -5.05 16.77
C ILE A 159 -4.35 -3.59 16.76
N THR A 160 -3.73 -2.72 17.56
CA THR A 160 -4.12 -1.30 17.59
C THR A 160 -3.87 -0.63 16.24
N ILE A 161 -2.72 -0.89 15.60
CA ILE A 161 -2.40 -0.37 14.27
C ILE A 161 -3.39 -0.91 13.23
N GLU A 162 -3.69 -2.21 13.25
CA GLU A 162 -4.69 -2.80 12.36
C GLU A 162 -6.07 -2.15 12.53
N LEU A 163 -6.49 -1.89 13.76
CA LEU A 163 -7.76 -1.17 14.02
C LEU A 163 -7.74 0.27 13.49
N ILE A 164 -6.60 0.96 13.59
CA ILE A 164 -6.43 2.29 12.99
C ILE A 164 -6.54 2.21 11.46
N VAL A 165 -5.88 1.26 10.82
CA VAL A 165 -5.93 1.03 9.37
C VAL A 165 -7.37 0.76 8.92
N ILE A 166 -8.10 -0.09 9.63
CA ILE A 166 -9.52 -0.36 9.38
C ILE A 166 -10.35 0.93 9.56
N GLY A 167 -10.11 1.69 10.62
CA GLY A 167 -10.79 2.97 10.87
C GLY A 167 -10.57 3.98 9.74
N LEU A 168 -9.33 4.12 9.25
CA LEU A 168 -9.00 4.98 8.10
C LEU A 168 -9.65 4.48 6.81
N SER A 169 -9.76 3.16 6.63
CA SER A 169 -10.43 2.56 5.49
C SER A 169 -11.95 2.84 5.52
N LEU A 170 -12.56 2.73 6.67
CA LEU A 170 -13.96 3.09 6.87
C LEU A 170 -14.19 4.60 6.66
N LEU A 171 -13.26 5.45 7.10
CA LEU A 171 -13.30 6.89 6.82
C LEU A 171 -13.24 7.15 5.30
N SER A 172 -12.36 6.49 4.59
CA SER A 172 -12.26 6.60 3.13
C SER A 172 -13.57 6.18 2.46
N LEU A 173 -14.14 5.07 2.87
CA LEU A 173 -15.45 4.60 2.38
C LEU A 173 -16.57 5.60 2.70
N GLY A 174 -16.61 6.13 3.91
CA GLY A 174 -17.59 7.14 4.31
C GLY A 174 -17.49 8.43 3.49
N LEU A 175 -16.28 8.90 3.22
CA LEU A 175 -16.05 10.08 2.37
C LEU A 175 -16.45 9.80 0.93
N TRP A 176 -16.18 8.61 0.41
CA TRP A 176 -16.63 8.16 -0.90
C TRP A 176 -18.15 8.15 -0.99
N LEU A 177 -18.83 7.48 -0.05
CA LEU A 177 -20.31 7.45 -0.01
C LEU A 177 -20.93 8.83 0.07
N LYS A 178 -20.35 9.73 0.89
CA LYS A 178 -20.82 11.13 0.96
C LYS A 178 -20.67 11.83 -0.39
N GLY A 179 -19.58 11.62 -1.09
CA GLY A 179 -19.36 12.16 -2.45
C GLY A 179 -20.39 11.63 -3.46
N VAL A 180 -20.79 10.36 -3.31
CA VAL A 180 -21.86 9.74 -4.11
C VAL A 180 -23.19 10.44 -3.86
N ALA A 181 -23.61 10.56 -2.60
CA ALA A 181 -24.88 11.17 -2.23
C ALA A 181 -25.00 12.65 -2.65
N SER A 182 -23.88 13.40 -2.57
CA SER A 182 -23.86 14.83 -2.96
C SER A 182 -23.93 15.08 -4.47
N ALA A 183 -23.74 14.07 -5.29
CA ALA A 183 -23.75 14.20 -6.74
C ALA A 183 -25.11 13.79 -7.38
N GLU A 184 -26.01 13.22 -6.58
CA GLU A 184 -27.35 12.77 -6.98
C GLU A 184 -28.45 13.78 -6.57
N GLY A 185 -28.13 14.80 -5.79
CA GLY A 185 -29.00 15.89 -5.36
C GLY A 185 -28.63 17.22 -6.00
#